data_7e797a6426f8a2cd230e079edd863da3
#
_entry.id   7e797a6426f8a2cd230e079edd863da3
#
_cell.length_a   1.000
_cell.length_b   1.000
_cell.length_c   1.000
_cell.angle_alpha   90.00
_cell.angle_beta   90.00
_cell.angle_gamma   90.00
#
_symmetry.space_group_name_H-M   'P 1'
#
loop_
_entity.id
_entity.type
_entity.pdbx_description
1 polymer ?
#
loop_
_entity_poly.entity_id
_entity_poly.type
_entity_poly.pdbx_seq_one_letter_code
_entity_poly.pdbx_strand_id
1 'polypeptide(L)'
;MTTDTEVERGPSSSELRAVAPVLEEYRAHLLFGDVWDRPGLAARDRSVVTLAALIARNQTIELADHIERALENGVTAGEVSEIITHLAFYAGWANAMAAVAVASGVFASRGISAEQLPAVAPQPLPIDEATEADRAGRVQAQMGATMPGLVQYTTDVLFRDLWLRPDLAPRDRSLVTVSALIAAGQVAQITFHLNRAMDNGLTQTQAAEVITHLAFYAGWPNAMSAVPVAKDVFEKRAR
;
A
#
# COMPACT_ATOMS: atom_id res chain seq x y z
N MET A 1 -15.88 -2.10 32.28
CA MET A 1 -14.52 -1.56 32.34
C MET A 1 -14.10 -1.37 30.91
N THR A 2 -14.39 -0.21 30.34
CA THR A 2 -13.86 0.21 29.03
C THR A 2 -12.43 0.66 29.29
N THR A 3 -11.46 -0.18 28.94
CA THR A 3 -10.08 0.27 28.82
C THR A 3 -10.05 1.20 27.63
N ASP A 4 -9.95 2.51 27.87
CA ASP A 4 -9.48 3.46 26.88
C ASP A 4 -8.11 2.98 26.44
N THR A 5 -8.06 2.28 25.32
CA THR A 5 -6.80 1.91 24.70
C THR A 5 -6.32 3.18 24.01
N GLU A 6 -5.49 3.94 24.71
CA GLU A 6 -4.80 5.09 24.14
C GLU A 6 -4.06 4.61 22.90
N VAL A 7 -4.35 5.19 21.74
CA VAL A 7 -3.69 4.83 20.48
C VAL A 7 -2.23 5.26 20.60
N GLU A 8 -1.32 4.30 20.56
CA GLU A 8 0.11 4.56 20.62
C GLU A 8 0.51 5.41 19.38
N ARG A 9 1.11 6.56 19.61
CA ARG A 9 1.50 7.52 18.58
C ARG A 9 3.01 7.67 18.52
N GLY A 10 3.50 8.13 17.40
CA GLY A 10 4.91 8.46 17.21
C GLY A 10 5.39 9.57 18.16
N PRO A 11 6.71 9.74 18.31
CA PRO A 11 7.28 10.73 19.20
C PRO A 11 6.87 12.15 18.81
N SER A 12 6.57 12.97 19.81
CA SER A 12 6.29 14.39 19.64
C SER A 12 7.54 15.17 19.16
N SER A 13 7.31 16.34 18.57
CA SER A 13 8.42 17.24 18.19
C SER A 13 9.35 17.60 19.36
N SER A 14 8.83 17.68 20.59
CA SER A 14 9.65 17.95 21.78
C SER A 14 10.56 16.77 22.13
N GLU A 15 10.05 15.54 22.04
CA GLU A 15 10.83 14.32 22.26
C GLU A 15 11.89 14.14 21.18
N LEU A 16 11.53 14.37 19.90
CA LEU A 16 12.50 14.32 18.80
C LEU A 16 13.62 15.35 18.99
N ARG A 17 13.32 16.59 19.37
CA ARG A 17 14.35 17.61 19.63
C ARG A 17 15.25 17.24 20.80
N ALA A 18 14.71 16.59 21.81
CA ALA A 18 15.50 16.17 22.97
C ALA A 18 16.48 15.04 22.68
N VAL A 19 16.13 14.14 21.72
CA VAL A 19 16.92 12.92 21.42
C VAL A 19 17.69 13.04 20.11
N ALA A 20 17.04 13.58 19.07
CA ALA A 20 17.58 13.63 17.71
C ALA A 20 17.17 14.95 17.00
N PRO A 21 17.71 16.10 17.41
CA PRO A 21 17.28 17.42 16.93
C PRO A 21 17.42 17.59 15.41
N VAL A 22 18.44 16.98 14.80
CA VAL A 22 18.62 17.02 13.34
C VAL A 22 17.56 16.19 12.61
N LEU A 23 17.08 15.11 13.21
CA LEU A 23 15.98 14.31 12.64
C LEU A 23 14.68 15.10 12.63
N GLU A 24 14.39 15.87 13.69
CA GLU A 24 13.21 16.74 13.72
C GLU A 24 13.29 17.84 12.66
N GLU A 25 14.46 18.41 12.45
CA GLU A 25 14.68 19.40 11.38
C GLU A 25 14.40 18.80 9.99
N TYR A 26 14.92 17.61 9.71
CA TYR A 26 14.61 16.88 8.47
C TYR A 26 13.14 16.48 8.37
N ARG A 27 12.53 16.08 9.48
CA ARG A 27 11.10 15.76 9.49
C ARG A 27 10.25 16.96 9.13
N ALA A 28 10.49 18.11 9.75
CA ALA A 28 9.69 19.31 9.56
C ALA A 28 9.91 19.93 8.16
N HIS A 29 11.15 20.14 7.75
CA HIS A 29 11.48 20.94 6.56
C HIS A 29 11.72 20.11 5.31
N LEU A 30 12.26 18.90 5.42
CA LEU A 30 12.49 18.05 4.26
C LEU A 30 11.30 17.10 4.02
N LEU A 31 10.95 16.26 5.03
CA LEU A 31 9.91 15.25 4.82
C LEU A 31 8.55 15.90 4.58
N PHE A 32 8.08 16.74 5.51
CA PHE A 32 6.76 17.36 5.42
C PHE A 32 6.76 18.71 4.67
N GLY A 33 7.88 19.41 4.58
CA GLY A 33 7.98 20.71 3.92
C GLY A 33 8.44 20.64 2.45
N ASP A 34 8.93 19.50 1.98
CA ASP A 34 9.35 19.32 0.57
C ASP A 34 8.81 18.02 -0.03
N VAL A 35 9.15 16.85 0.54
CA VAL A 35 8.81 15.55 -0.06
C VAL A 35 7.30 15.36 -0.21
N TRP A 36 6.49 15.78 0.78
CA TRP A 36 5.04 15.70 0.70
C TRP A 36 4.42 16.69 -0.29
N ASP A 37 5.10 17.79 -0.59
CA ASP A 37 4.62 18.85 -1.49
C ASP A 37 5.11 18.70 -2.93
N ARG A 38 5.91 17.69 -3.24
CA ARG A 38 6.42 17.43 -4.59
C ARG A 38 5.27 17.19 -5.59
N PRO A 39 5.30 17.82 -6.79
CA PRO A 39 4.15 17.86 -7.71
C PRO A 39 3.85 16.56 -8.43
N GLY A 40 4.78 15.59 -8.43
CA GLY A 40 4.64 14.36 -9.24
C GLY A 40 3.64 13.33 -8.71
N LEU A 41 3.16 13.49 -7.45
CA LEU A 41 2.20 12.58 -6.83
C LEU A 41 1.27 13.38 -5.91
N ALA A 42 -0.03 13.20 -6.02
CA ALA A 42 -1.01 13.89 -5.17
C ALA A 42 -0.88 13.50 -3.69
N ALA A 43 -1.26 14.40 -2.78
CA ALA A 43 -1.21 14.15 -1.32
C ALA A 43 -2.00 12.89 -0.91
N ARG A 44 -3.17 12.65 -1.55
CA ARG A 44 -3.95 11.42 -1.36
C ARG A 44 -3.15 10.17 -1.73
N ASP A 45 -2.51 10.17 -2.88
CA ASP A 45 -1.70 9.03 -3.35
C ASP A 45 -0.47 8.81 -2.45
N ARG A 46 0.18 9.90 -1.98
CA ARG A 46 1.27 9.80 -0.99
C ARG A 46 0.80 9.13 0.30
N SER A 47 -0.42 9.44 0.75
CA SER A 47 -1.02 8.78 1.91
C SER A 47 -1.22 7.29 1.67
N VAL A 48 -1.76 6.89 0.53
CA VAL A 48 -1.93 5.46 0.15
C VAL A 48 -0.58 4.74 0.13
N VAL A 49 0.45 5.35 -0.49
CA VAL A 49 1.82 4.81 -0.55
C VAL A 49 2.41 4.64 0.85
N THR A 50 2.24 5.65 1.70
CA THR A 50 2.76 5.62 3.09
C THR A 50 2.07 4.55 3.91
N LEU A 51 0.74 4.45 3.88
CA LEU A 51 0.01 3.40 4.57
C LEU A 51 0.47 2.01 4.12
N ALA A 52 0.62 1.82 2.81
CA ALA A 52 1.10 0.54 2.28
C ALA A 52 2.50 0.18 2.78
N ALA A 53 3.42 1.15 2.83
CA ALA A 53 4.78 0.95 3.33
C ALA A 53 4.80 0.62 4.83
N LEU A 54 4.07 1.40 5.64
CA LEU A 54 4.03 1.21 7.09
C LEU A 54 3.41 -0.15 7.45
N ILE A 55 2.32 -0.55 6.81
CA ILE A 55 1.68 -1.85 7.03
C ILE A 55 2.59 -2.98 6.59
N ALA A 56 3.19 -2.89 5.38
CA ALA A 56 4.07 -3.93 4.86
C ALA A 56 5.31 -4.16 5.73
N ARG A 57 5.77 -3.14 6.45
CA ARG A 57 6.93 -3.18 7.33
C ARG A 57 6.56 -3.33 8.81
N ASN A 58 5.28 -3.48 9.15
CA ASN A 58 4.76 -3.55 10.52
C ASN A 58 5.19 -2.36 11.39
N GLN A 59 5.16 -1.15 10.84
CA GLN A 59 5.54 0.10 11.52
C GLN A 59 4.29 0.73 12.15
N THR A 60 3.85 0.20 13.28
CA THR A 60 2.57 0.57 13.92
C THR A 60 2.60 1.91 14.66
N ILE A 61 3.78 2.35 15.14
CA ILE A 61 3.93 3.55 15.98
C ILE A 61 3.46 4.82 15.24
N GLU A 62 3.81 4.98 13.96
CA GLU A 62 3.41 6.14 13.15
C GLU A 62 2.12 5.90 12.36
N LEU A 63 1.60 4.67 12.35
CA LEU A 63 0.49 4.29 11.50
C LEU A 63 -0.80 5.07 11.82
N ALA A 64 -1.07 5.36 13.11
CA ALA A 64 -2.25 6.12 13.51
C ALA A 64 -2.24 7.52 12.91
N ASP A 65 -1.13 8.26 13.03
CA ASP A 65 -0.99 9.62 12.50
C ASP A 65 -1.08 9.64 10.97
N HIS A 66 -0.59 8.59 10.30
CA HIS A 66 -0.70 8.47 8.85
C HIS A 66 -2.08 8.03 8.37
N ILE A 67 -2.86 7.25 9.16
CA ILE A 67 -4.29 7.01 8.86
C ILE A 67 -5.07 8.31 8.98
N GLU A 68 -4.85 9.09 10.04
CA GLU A 68 -5.46 10.41 10.23
C GLU A 68 -5.19 11.33 9.03
N ARG A 69 -3.91 11.46 8.65
CA ARG A 69 -3.48 12.23 7.48
C ARG A 69 -4.10 11.71 6.17
N ALA A 70 -4.23 10.39 6.01
CA ALA A 70 -4.84 9.81 4.82
C ALA A 70 -6.32 10.21 4.70
N LEU A 71 -7.06 10.15 5.80
CA LEU A 71 -8.45 10.60 5.88
C LEU A 71 -8.57 12.10 5.55
N GLU A 72 -7.67 12.94 6.07
CA GLU A 72 -7.61 14.38 5.77
C GLU A 72 -7.27 14.66 4.31
N ASN A 73 -6.44 13.83 3.67
CA ASN A 73 -6.08 13.91 2.26
C ASN A 73 -7.11 13.28 1.32
N GLY A 74 -8.27 12.84 1.84
CA GLY A 74 -9.39 12.35 1.05
C GLY A 74 -9.36 10.85 0.76
N VAL A 75 -8.54 10.06 1.46
CA VAL A 75 -8.68 8.59 1.49
C VAL A 75 -9.86 8.28 2.41
N THR A 76 -10.82 7.50 1.94
CA THR A 76 -12.00 7.14 2.75
C THR A 76 -11.70 6.02 3.75
N ALA A 77 -12.53 5.88 4.78
CA ALA A 77 -12.43 4.77 5.73
C ALA A 77 -12.58 3.41 5.04
N GLY A 78 -13.45 3.32 4.04
CA GLY A 78 -13.61 2.13 3.20
C GLY A 78 -12.32 1.77 2.46
N GLU A 79 -11.65 2.74 1.85
CA GLU A 79 -10.37 2.53 1.18
C GLU A 79 -9.26 2.13 2.16
N VAL A 80 -9.18 2.72 3.37
CA VAL A 80 -8.24 2.28 4.41
C VAL A 80 -8.49 0.82 4.79
N SER A 81 -9.75 0.43 4.97
CA SER A 81 -10.14 -0.97 5.24
C SER A 81 -9.72 -1.91 4.11
N GLU A 82 -9.94 -1.53 2.85
CA GLU A 82 -9.52 -2.32 1.69
C GLU A 82 -8.00 -2.40 1.52
N ILE A 83 -7.26 -1.33 1.85
CA ILE A 83 -5.79 -1.35 1.87
C ILE A 83 -5.29 -2.39 2.87
N ILE A 84 -5.83 -2.40 4.09
CA ILE A 84 -5.47 -3.38 5.13
C ILE A 84 -5.82 -4.80 4.67
N THR A 85 -7.03 -5.00 4.14
CA THR A 85 -7.49 -6.29 3.62
C THR A 85 -6.57 -6.80 2.50
N HIS A 86 -6.24 -5.95 1.54
CA HIS A 86 -5.35 -6.28 0.43
C HIS A 86 -3.95 -6.67 0.92
N LEU A 87 -3.43 -5.96 1.89
CA LEU A 87 -2.10 -6.20 2.44
C LEU A 87 -2.00 -7.45 3.33
N ALA A 88 -3.12 -8.01 3.79
CA ALA A 88 -3.10 -9.35 4.40
C ALA A 88 -2.52 -10.41 3.44
N PHE A 89 -2.75 -10.24 2.13
CA PHE A 89 -2.26 -11.15 1.09
C PHE A 89 -0.87 -10.78 0.56
N TYR A 90 -0.49 -9.49 0.57
CA TYR A 90 0.79 -9.04 0.01
C TYR A 90 1.88 -8.77 1.04
N ALA A 91 1.50 -8.52 2.29
CA ALA A 91 2.43 -8.24 3.39
C ALA A 91 2.33 -9.26 4.53
N GLY A 92 1.33 -10.13 4.48
CA GLY A 92 1.10 -11.18 5.48
C GLY A 92 0.03 -10.81 6.51
N TRP A 93 -0.64 -11.85 6.99
CA TRP A 93 -1.81 -11.73 7.86
C TRP A 93 -1.53 -10.99 9.17
N ALA A 94 -0.39 -11.25 9.79
CA ALA A 94 -0.01 -10.62 11.06
C ALA A 94 0.14 -9.09 10.93
N ASN A 95 0.73 -8.61 9.82
CA ASN A 95 0.86 -7.18 9.55
C ASN A 95 -0.50 -6.50 9.39
N ALA A 96 -1.43 -7.16 8.68
CA ALA A 96 -2.79 -6.66 8.54
C ALA A 96 -3.52 -6.61 9.89
N MET A 97 -3.38 -7.64 10.75
CA MET A 97 -3.98 -7.64 12.08
C MET A 97 -3.43 -6.52 12.97
N ALA A 98 -2.14 -6.24 12.92
CA ALA A 98 -1.53 -5.13 13.63
C ALA A 98 -2.10 -3.77 13.13
N ALA A 99 -2.27 -3.63 11.82
CA ALA A 99 -2.88 -2.43 11.22
C ALA A 99 -4.36 -2.27 11.62
N VAL A 100 -5.14 -3.36 11.70
CA VAL A 100 -6.53 -3.33 12.19
C VAL A 100 -6.59 -2.81 13.63
N ALA A 101 -5.68 -3.24 14.49
CA ALA A 101 -5.66 -2.79 15.89
C ALA A 101 -5.46 -1.26 15.98
N VAL A 102 -4.54 -0.71 15.17
CA VAL A 102 -4.31 0.75 15.11
C VAL A 102 -5.50 1.47 14.48
N ALA A 103 -5.99 1.00 13.33
CA ALA A 103 -7.10 1.63 12.61
C ALA A 103 -8.38 1.67 13.44
N SER A 104 -8.63 0.65 14.27
CA SER A 104 -9.79 0.60 15.17
C SER A 104 -9.82 1.80 16.12
N GLY A 105 -8.68 2.19 16.71
CA GLY A 105 -8.61 3.36 17.59
C GLY A 105 -8.86 4.67 16.84
N VAL A 106 -8.29 4.82 15.63
CA VAL A 106 -8.51 6.00 14.80
C VAL A 106 -9.97 6.09 14.34
N PHE A 107 -10.56 4.99 13.90
CA PHE A 107 -11.96 4.97 13.46
C PHE A 107 -12.92 5.31 14.60
N ALA A 108 -12.67 4.77 15.80
CA ALA A 108 -13.46 5.11 16.98
C ALA A 108 -13.36 6.61 17.33
N SER A 109 -12.17 7.20 17.32
CA SER A 109 -11.96 8.62 17.62
C SER A 109 -12.62 9.56 16.60
N ARG A 110 -12.72 9.12 15.33
CA ARG A 110 -13.34 9.85 14.22
C ARG A 110 -14.84 9.58 14.07
N GLY A 111 -15.42 8.70 14.88
CA GLY A 111 -16.83 8.31 14.79
C GLY A 111 -17.17 7.58 13.48
N ILE A 112 -16.20 6.89 12.89
CA ILE A 112 -16.40 6.08 11.67
C ILE A 112 -17.17 4.83 12.05
N SER A 113 -18.34 4.64 11.46
CA SER A 113 -19.22 3.50 11.70
C SER A 113 -19.04 2.39 10.67
N ALA A 114 -19.57 1.20 10.96
CA ALA A 114 -19.54 0.05 10.07
C ALA A 114 -20.21 0.31 8.71
N GLU A 115 -21.14 1.24 8.65
CA GLU A 115 -21.83 1.63 7.39
C GLU A 115 -20.90 2.34 6.38
N GLN A 116 -19.80 2.87 6.86
CA GLN A 116 -18.76 3.53 6.03
C GLN A 116 -17.68 2.56 5.55
N LEU A 117 -17.78 1.29 5.96
CA LEU A 117 -16.81 0.25 5.61
C LEU A 117 -17.33 -0.62 4.47
N PRO A 118 -16.43 -1.30 3.73
CA PRO A 118 -16.80 -2.17 2.63
C PRO A 118 -17.71 -3.31 3.07
N ALA A 119 -18.63 -3.70 2.20
CA ALA A 119 -19.42 -4.91 2.41
C ALA A 119 -18.51 -6.15 2.44
N VAL A 120 -18.88 -7.15 3.26
CA VAL A 120 -18.14 -8.42 3.34
C VAL A 120 -18.14 -9.13 1.99
N ALA A 121 -19.29 -9.15 1.30
CA ALA A 121 -19.47 -9.75 -0.02
C ALA A 121 -20.05 -8.69 -0.99
N PRO A 122 -19.23 -7.78 -1.52
CA PRO A 122 -19.69 -6.77 -2.47
C PRO A 122 -19.91 -7.38 -3.84
N GLN A 123 -20.66 -6.67 -4.71
CA GLN A 123 -20.69 -7.01 -6.13
C GLN A 123 -19.29 -6.82 -6.72
N PRO A 124 -18.64 -7.86 -7.27
CA PRO A 124 -17.29 -7.75 -7.79
C PRO A 124 -17.24 -6.87 -9.05
N LEU A 125 -16.09 -6.24 -9.27
CA LEU A 125 -15.77 -5.58 -10.53
C LEU A 125 -15.75 -6.59 -11.67
N PRO A 126 -16.08 -6.17 -12.92
CA PRO A 126 -16.00 -7.06 -14.08
C PRO A 126 -14.57 -7.52 -14.31
N ILE A 127 -14.42 -8.79 -14.71
CA ILE A 127 -13.15 -9.40 -15.06
C ILE A 127 -13.04 -9.57 -16.58
N ASP A 128 -11.86 -9.30 -17.12
CA ASP A 128 -11.50 -9.72 -18.48
C ASP A 128 -11.06 -11.20 -18.43
N GLU A 129 -12.00 -12.08 -18.80
CA GLU A 129 -11.79 -13.53 -18.73
C GLU A 129 -10.63 -14.02 -19.63
N ALA A 130 -10.35 -13.35 -20.75
CA ALA A 130 -9.24 -13.73 -21.63
C ALA A 130 -7.88 -13.41 -20.95
N THR A 131 -7.74 -12.21 -20.45
CA THR A 131 -6.52 -11.79 -19.70
C THR A 131 -6.32 -12.63 -18.45
N GLU A 132 -7.39 -12.95 -17.72
CA GLU A 132 -7.31 -13.78 -16.52
C GLU A 132 -6.95 -15.24 -16.85
N ALA A 133 -7.51 -15.82 -17.92
CA ALA A 133 -7.14 -17.16 -18.37
C ALA A 133 -5.65 -17.25 -18.75
N ASP A 134 -5.12 -16.25 -19.45
CA ASP A 134 -3.70 -16.18 -19.79
C ASP A 134 -2.82 -16.07 -18.54
N ARG A 135 -3.20 -15.24 -17.56
CA ARG A 135 -2.48 -15.12 -16.29
C ARG A 135 -2.49 -16.45 -15.53
N ALA A 136 -3.67 -17.05 -15.37
CA ALA A 136 -3.85 -18.32 -14.66
C ALA A 136 -3.08 -19.45 -15.36
N GLY A 137 -3.10 -19.50 -16.70
CA GLY A 137 -2.33 -20.46 -17.50
C GLY A 137 -0.83 -20.37 -17.27
N ARG A 138 -0.28 -19.15 -17.22
CA ARG A 138 1.17 -18.95 -16.91
C ARG A 138 1.50 -19.43 -15.50
N VAL A 139 0.69 -19.10 -14.50
CA VAL A 139 0.89 -19.54 -13.12
C VAL A 139 0.80 -21.06 -13.00
N GLN A 140 -0.21 -21.66 -13.65
CA GLN A 140 -0.37 -23.13 -13.70
C GLN A 140 0.83 -23.81 -14.34
N ALA A 141 1.33 -23.30 -15.46
CA ALA A 141 2.49 -23.85 -16.16
C ALA A 141 3.78 -23.74 -15.33
N GLN A 142 3.94 -22.63 -14.60
CA GLN A 142 5.15 -22.37 -13.81
C GLN A 142 5.21 -23.21 -12.53
N MET A 143 4.11 -23.40 -11.81
CA MET A 143 4.13 -23.96 -10.46
C MET A 143 3.04 -25.02 -10.18
N GLY A 144 2.13 -25.29 -11.13
CA GLY A 144 0.98 -26.18 -10.89
C GLY A 144 1.36 -27.58 -10.48
N ALA A 145 2.44 -28.13 -11.04
CA ALA A 145 2.91 -29.48 -10.71
C ALA A 145 3.49 -29.60 -9.29
N THR A 146 4.04 -28.51 -8.74
CA THR A 146 4.76 -28.51 -7.45
C THR A 146 3.96 -27.85 -6.32
N MET A 147 3.12 -26.87 -6.62
CA MET A 147 2.40 -26.05 -5.64
C MET A 147 0.92 -25.84 -6.00
N PRO A 148 0.13 -26.91 -6.15
CA PRO A 148 -1.27 -26.80 -6.64
C PRO A 148 -2.16 -25.95 -5.72
N GLY A 149 -1.98 -26.00 -4.42
CA GLY A 149 -2.73 -25.17 -3.47
C GLY A 149 -2.43 -23.66 -3.64
N LEU A 150 -1.18 -23.30 -3.89
CA LEU A 150 -0.81 -21.89 -4.14
C LEU A 150 -1.47 -21.40 -5.47
N VAL A 151 -1.44 -22.23 -6.51
CA VAL A 151 -2.10 -21.91 -7.79
C VAL A 151 -3.60 -21.72 -7.60
N GLN A 152 -4.26 -22.61 -6.85
CA GLN A 152 -5.68 -22.52 -6.55
C GLN A 152 -6.02 -21.19 -5.86
N TYR A 153 -5.38 -20.87 -4.73
CA TYR A 153 -5.67 -19.65 -3.99
C TYR A 153 -5.26 -18.37 -4.76
N THR A 154 -4.21 -18.44 -5.57
CA THR A 154 -3.86 -17.33 -6.46
C THR A 154 -4.98 -17.03 -7.46
N THR A 155 -5.62 -18.05 -8.02
CA THR A 155 -6.69 -17.87 -8.98
C THR A 155 -8.00 -17.54 -8.28
N ASP A 156 -8.46 -18.39 -7.36
CA ASP A 156 -9.83 -18.33 -6.85
C ASP A 156 -10.03 -17.19 -5.84
N VAL A 157 -9.01 -16.92 -5.01
CA VAL A 157 -9.12 -15.92 -3.96
C VAL A 157 -8.41 -14.62 -4.33
N LEU A 158 -7.14 -14.68 -4.78
CA LEU A 158 -6.39 -13.47 -5.01
C LEU A 158 -6.95 -12.69 -6.21
N PHE A 159 -7.04 -13.30 -7.40
CA PHE A 159 -7.39 -12.58 -8.63
C PHE A 159 -8.88 -12.61 -8.97
N ARG A 160 -9.65 -13.61 -8.54
CA ARG A 160 -11.10 -13.70 -8.79
C ARG A 160 -11.98 -13.17 -7.66
N ASP A 161 -11.39 -12.78 -6.51
CA ASP A 161 -12.11 -12.15 -5.41
C ASP A 161 -11.42 -10.84 -4.99
N LEU A 162 -10.28 -10.91 -4.28
CA LEU A 162 -9.63 -9.75 -3.68
C LEU A 162 -9.36 -8.60 -4.67
N TRP A 163 -8.83 -8.91 -5.87
CA TRP A 163 -8.55 -7.90 -6.90
C TRP A 163 -9.81 -7.32 -7.54
N LEU A 164 -10.95 -7.93 -7.36
CA LEU A 164 -12.24 -7.49 -7.93
C LEU A 164 -13.12 -6.75 -6.92
N ARG A 165 -12.68 -6.57 -5.67
CA ARG A 165 -13.43 -5.82 -4.67
C ARG A 165 -13.50 -4.34 -5.07
N PRO A 166 -14.71 -3.71 -5.11
CA PRO A 166 -14.92 -2.40 -5.73
C PRO A 166 -14.47 -1.21 -4.88
N ASP A 167 -14.41 -1.36 -3.54
CA ASP A 167 -14.21 -0.26 -2.61
C ASP A 167 -12.76 0.28 -2.55
N LEU A 168 -11.86 -0.27 -3.36
CA LEU A 168 -10.55 0.30 -3.68
C LEU A 168 -10.36 0.20 -5.21
N ALA A 169 -10.27 1.33 -5.87
CA ALA A 169 -10.14 1.39 -7.34
C ALA A 169 -8.95 0.53 -7.83
N PRO A 170 -9.03 -0.12 -9.00
CA PRO A 170 -7.95 -0.97 -9.54
C PRO A 170 -6.60 -0.29 -9.62
N ARG A 171 -6.58 1.02 -9.93
CA ARG A 171 -5.36 1.84 -9.92
C ARG A 171 -4.76 1.92 -8.52
N ASP A 172 -5.57 2.21 -7.51
CA ASP A 172 -5.12 2.40 -6.14
C ASP A 172 -4.72 1.07 -5.50
N ARG A 173 -5.44 -0.01 -5.81
CA ARG A 173 -5.06 -1.38 -5.42
C ARG A 173 -3.69 -1.76 -5.97
N SER A 174 -3.40 -1.37 -7.22
CA SER A 174 -2.08 -1.56 -7.82
C SER A 174 -1.02 -0.68 -7.17
N LEU A 175 -1.35 0.58 -6.85
CA LEU A 175 -0.47 1.50 -6.13
C LEU A 175 -0.07 0.94 -4.77
N VAL A 176 -1.03 0.42 -3.99
CA VAL A 176 -0.80 -0.27 -2.72
C VAL A 176 0.15 -1.45 -2.89
N THR A 177 -0.09 -2.29 -3.90
CA THR A 177 0.72 -3.49 -4.15
C THR A 177 2.17 -3.13 -4.47
N VAL A 178 2.39 -2.22 -5.44
CA VAL A 178 3.74 -1.78 -5.83
C VAL A 178 4.47 -1.16 -4.64
N SER A 179 3.79 -0.32 -3.86
CA SER A 179 4.37 0.33 -2.69
C SER A 179 4.78 -0.68 -1.61
N ALA A 180 3.93 -1.65 -1.32
CA ALA A 180 4.23 -2.70 -0.35
C ALA A 180 5.41 -3.59 -0.80
N LEU A 181 5.46 -3.96 -2.08
CA LEU A 181 6.57 -4.76 -2.64
C LEU A 181 7.90 -4.02 -2.56
N ILE A 182 7.92 -2.73 -2.90
CA ILE A 182 9.12 -1.90 -2.77
C ILE A 182 9.52 -1.79 -1.30
N ALA A 183 8.56 -1.48 -0.42
CA ALA A 183 8.82 -1.30 1.00
C ALA A 183 9.35 -2.58 1.67
N ALA A 184 8.91 -3.75 1.22
CA ALA A 184 9.36 -5.06 1.71
C ALA A 184 10.61 -5.60 0.96
N GLY A 185 11.17 -4.87 -0.02
CA GLY A 185 12.33 -5.31 -0.80
C GLY A 185 12.05 -6.46 -1.78
N GLN A 186 10.79 -6.69 -2.15
CA GLN A 186 10.37 -7.80 -3.02
C GLN A 186 10.49 -7.45 -4.50
N VAL A 187 11.70 -7.08 -4.94
CA VAL A 187 11.97 -6.55 -6.28
C VAL A 187 11.61 -7.49 -7.41
N ALA A 188 11.70 -8.81 -7.20
CA ALA A 188 11.36 -9.82 -8.21
C ALA A 188 9.89 -9.77 -8.65
N GLN A 189 9.00 -9.24 -7.80
CA GLN A 189 7.56 -9.16 -8.05
C GLN A 189 7.15 -7.82 -8.70
N ILE A 190 8.05 -6.81 -8.68
CA ILE A 190 7.71 -5.45 -9.11
C ILE A 190 7.38 -5.41 -10.60
N THR A 191 8.11 -6.12 -11.47
CA THR A 191 7.89 -6.07 -12.92
C THR A 191 6.42 -6.34 -13.30
N PHE A 192 5.82 -7.41 -12.77
CA PHE A 192 4.43 -7.76 -13.06
C PHE A 192 3.47 -6.70 -12.52
N HIS A 193 3.63 -6.33 -11.24
CA HIS A 193 2.69 -5.42 -10.57
C HIS A 193 2.82 -3.98 -11.04
N LEU A 194 4.01 -3.52 -11.43
CA LEU A 194 4.21 -2.18 -12.00
C LEU A 194 3.57 -2.08 -13.40
N ASN A 195 3.71 -3.11 -14.26
CA ASN A 195 3.00 -3.16 -15.53
C ASN A 195 1.49 -3.08 -15.31
N ARG A 196 0.93 -3.90 -14.40
CA ARG A 196 -0.49 -3.87 -14.04
C ARG A 196 -0.91 -2.50 -13.49
N ALA A 197 -0.08 -1.85 -12.68
CA ALA A 197 -0.37 -0.51 -12.17
C ALA A 197 -0.46 0.52 -13.30
N MET A 198 0.43 0.44 -14.27
CA MET A 198 0.42 1.34 -15.44
C MET A 198 -0.77 1.03 -16.36
N ASP A 199 -1.16 -0.24 -16.54
CA ASP A 199 -2.37 -0.63 -17.27
C ASP A 199 -3.65 -0.11 -16.58
N ASN A 200 -3.64 -0.04 -15.26
CA ASN A 200 -4.71 0.54 -14.44
C ASN A 200 -4.63 2.07 -14.30
N GLY A 201 -3.72 2.75 -15.03
CA GLY A 201 -3.67 4.21 -15.13
C GLY A 201 -2.61 4.91 -14.27
N LEU A 202 -1.71 4.19 -13.60
CA LEU A 202 -0.55 4.82 -12.94
C LEU A 202 0.44 5.30 -14.02
N THR A 203 0.75 6.59 -14.03
CA THR A 203 1.72 7.12 -14.99
C THR A 203 3.17 6.83 -14.58
N GLN A 204 4.08 6.87 -15.55
CA GLN A 204 5.52 6.74 -15.28
C GLN A 204 6.01 7.79 -14.27
N THR A 205 5.57 9.04 -14.39
CA THR A 205 5.93 10.12 -13.45
C THR A 205 5.46 9.79 -12.05
N GLN A 206 4.22 9.33 -11.89
CA GLN A 206 3.69 8.91 -10.59
C GLN A 206 4.47 7.73 -10.01
N ALA A 207 4.77 6.72 -10.82
CA ALA A 207 5.56 5.57 -10.38
C ALA A 207 6.98 5.97 -9.92
N ALA A 208 7.63 6.91 -10.60
CA ALA A 208 8.91 7.46 -10.19
C ALA A 208 8.82 8.21 -8.86
N GLU A 209 7.75 9.01 -8.65
CA GLU A 209 7.50 9.70 -7.39
C GLU A 209 7.14 8.75 -6.25
N VAL A 210 6.48 7.63 -6.51
CA VAL A 210 6.27 6.55 -5.52
C VAL A 210 7.61 6.04 -4.99
N ILE A 211 8.56 5.73 -5.88
CA ILE A 211 9.89 5.25 -5.48
C ILE A 211 10.63 6.33 -4.68
N THR A 212 10.55 7.58 -5.10
CA THR A 212 11.16 8.74 -4.42
C THR A 212 10.58 8.88 -3.00
N HIS A 213 9.26 8.85 -2.86
CA HIS A 213 8.57 8.94 -1.57
C HIS A 213 8.94 7.76 -0.64
N LEU A 214 8.99 6.56 -1.18
CA LEU A 214 9.35 5.36 -0.44
C LEU A 214 10.80 5.33 0.05
N ALA A 215 11.72 6.11 -0.52
CA ALA A 215 13.06 6.24 0.02
C ALA A 215 13.04 6.75 1.48
N PHE A 216 12.07 7.59 1.84
CA PHE A 216 11.91 8.14 3.18
C PHE A 216 11.17 7.20 4.15
N TYR A 217 10.25 6.36 3.67
CA TYR A 217 9.43 5.45 4.50
C TYR A 217 9.94 4.01 4.53
N ALA A 218 10.56 3.55 3.45
CA ALA A 218 11.10 2.19 3.34
C ALA A 218 12.62 2.12 3.45
N GLY A 219 13.29 3.28 3.38
CA GLY A 219 14.73 3.43 3.35
C GLY A 219 15.33 3.38 1.94
N TRP A 220 16.42 4.10 1.77
CA TRP A 220 17.15 4.23 0.49
C TRP A 220 17.49 2.89 -0.18
N PRO A 221 17.96 1.83 0.52
CA PRO A 221 18.30 0.56 -0.13
C PRO A 221 17.11 -0.07 -0.85
N ASN A 222 15.92 -0.04 -0.27
CA ASN A 222 14.71 -0.60 -0.89
C ASN A 222 14.30 0.20 -2.14
N ALA A 223 14.29 1.53 -2.03
CA ALA A 223 13.99 2.40 -3.17
C ALA A 223 15.01 2.21 -4.30
N MET A 224 16.30 2.21 -4.00
CA MET A 224 17.37 2.03 -4.99
C MET A 224 17.32 0.65 -5.66
N SER A 225 16.93 -0.40 -4.96
CA SER A 225 16.75 -1.73 -5.54
C SER A 225 15.58 -1.80 -6.53
N ALA A 226 14.56 -0.96 -6.36
CA ALA A 226 13.42 -0.88 -7.28
C ALA A 226 13.74 -0.12 -8.57
N VAL A 227 14.73 0.80 -8.56
CA VAL A 227 15.05 1.68 -9.71
C VAL A 227 15.35 0.90 -11.00
N PRO A 228 16.27 -0.08 -11.04
CA PRO A 228 16.60 -0.79 -12.29
C PRO A 228 15.39 -1.57 -12.84
N VAL A 229 14.53 -2.12 -11.96
CA VAL A 229 13.33 -2.85 -12.36
C VAL A 229 12.30 -1.88 -12.96
N ALA A 230 12.05 -0.74 -12.31
CA ALA A 230 11.14 0.26 -12.85
C ALA A 230 11.63 0.83 -14.18
N LYS A 231 12.93 1.11 -14.31
CA LYS A 231 13.54 1.57 -15.57
C LYS A 231 13.32 0.57 -16.70
N ASP A 232 13.55 -0.72 -16.48
CA ASP A 232 13.33 -1.77 -17.49
C ASP A 232 11.85 -1.82 -17.93
N VAL A 233 10.91 -1.69 -17.00
CA VAL A 233 9.47 -1.61 -17.31
C VAL A 233 9.17 -0.38 -18.16
N PHE A 234 9.66 0.80 -17.79
CA PHE A 234 9.42 2.04 -18.53
C PHE A 234 9.98 1.99 -19.96
N GLU A 235 11.21 1.50 -20.12
CA GLU A 235 11.86 1.37 -21.43
C GLU A 235 11.13 0.38 -22.36
N LYS A 236 10.62 -0.73 -21.82
CA LYS A 236 9.85 -1.71 -22.58
C LYS A 236 8.48 -1.18 -23.03
N ARG A 237 7.85 -0.35 -22.21
CA ARG A 237 6.55 0.27 -22.52
C ARG A 237 6.65 1.48 -23.47
N ALA A 238 7.80 2.08 -23.61
CA ALA A 238 8.03 3.20 -24.54
C ALA A 238 8.33 2.74 -26.00
N ARG A 239 8.55 1.43 -26.22
CA ARG A 239 8.79 0.82 -27.55
C ARG A 239 7.48 0.41 -28.19
#